data_4fb176934cbcf3f81058afbdcc311a60
#
_entry.id   4fb176934cbcf3f81058afbdcc311a60
#
_cell.length_a   1.000
_cell.length_b   1.000
_cell.length_c   1.000
_cell.angle_alpha   90.00
_cell.angle_beta   90.00
_cell.angle_gamma   90.00
#
_symmetry.space_group_name_H-M   'P 1'
#
loop_
_entity.id
_entity.type
_entity.pdbx_description
1 polymer ?
#
loop_
_entity_poly.entity_id
_entity_poly.type
_entity_poly.pdbx_seq_one_letter_code
_entity_poly.pdbx_strand_id
1 'polypeptide(L)'
;MKLYSYSHCPFCARVKYVAGKLGIKLDDVVLDYDDTETPTKLIGKKMVPILEMDDGTVMSESNEIISLFIELAGSSESNKPTQGAIEWQGGSFAPLLQIGLPRWPLLDLKEFKTESSRIAWEDNKQSIELNFVNLIASTPEIVLQVNGFLIGTEKQLNINNGKTSLSLLDSAIYFSILRGLYCEPTITWPEQLNQWMNYQALESHVPLLR
;
A
#
# COMPACT_ATOMS: atom_id res chain seq x y z
N MET A 1 -16.97 -4.40 -11.57
CA MET A 1 -15.85 -3.44 -11.66
C MET A 1 -14.54 -4.21 -11.56
N LYS A 2 -13.53 -3.87 -12.38
CA LYS A 2 -12.17 -4.42 -12.33
C LYS A 2 -11.20 -3.40 -11.77
N LEU A 3 -10.28 -3.85 -10.93
CA LEU A 3 -9.17 -3.02 -10.42
C LEU A 3 -7.85 -3.58 -10.95
N TYR A 4 -7.19 -2.84 -11.82
CA TYR A 4 -5.82 -3.16 -12.24
C TYR A 4 -4.84 -2.62 -11.21
N SER A 5 -3.98 -3.50 -10.71
CA SER A 5 -3.19 -3.20 -9.50
C SER A 5 -1.84 -3.91 -9.48
N TYR A 6 -1.00 -3.52 -8.52
CA TYR A 6 0.12 -4.31 -8.00
C TYR A 6 -0.13 -4.63 -6.52
N SER A 7 0.26 -5.82 -6.10
CA SER A 7 0.09 -6.26 -4.70
C SER A 7 0.96 -5.44 -3.74
N HIS A 8 2.17 -5.04 -4.14
CA HIS A 8 3.06 -4.23 -3.31
C HIS A 8 2.65 -2.76 -3.22
N CYS A 9 1.91 -2.24 -4.19
CA CYS A 9 1.61 -0.82 -4.31
C CYS A 9 0.74 -0.30 -3.14
N PRO A 10 1.18 0.69 -2.37
CA PRO A 10 0.39 1.22 -1.25
C PRO A 10 -0.90 1.92 -1.72
N PHE A 11 -0.89 2.58 -2.87
CA PHE A 11 -2.08 3.23 -3.41
C PHE A 11 -3.15 2.22 -3.88
N CYS A 12 -2.70 1.08 -4.46
CA CYS A 12 -3.61 -0.01 -4.79
C CYS A 12 -4.18 -0.67 -3.52
N ALA A 13 -3.33 -0.89 -2.52
CA ALA A 13 -3.75 -1.44 -1.23
C ALA A 13 -4.77 -0.54 -0.53
N ARG A 14 -4.61 0.78 -0.62
CA ARG A 14 -5.55 1.77 -0.07
C ARG A 14 -6.94 1.65 -0.70
N VAL A 15 -7.01 1.54 -2.03
CA VAL A 15 -8.26 1.34 -2.76
C VAL A 15 -8.92 0.03 -2.35
N LYS A 16 -8.16 -1.07 -2.33
CA LYS A 16 -8.65 -2.40 -1.89
C LYS A 16 -9.13 -2.39 -0.44
N TYR A 17 -8.41 -1.70 0.45
CA TYR A 17 -8.79 -1.56 1.85
C TYR A 17 -10.17 -0.91 2.00
N VAL A 18 -10.38 0.22 1.33
CA VAL A 18 -11.66 0.92 1.38
C VAL A 18 -12.77 0.08 0.77
N ALA A 19 -12.53 -0.57 -0.37
CA ALA A 19 -13.49 -1.47 -0.99
C ALA A 19 -13.91 -2.60 -0.03
N GLY A 20 -12.94 -3.27 0.62
CA GLY A 20 -13.20 -4.34 1.58
C GLY A 20 -14.02 -3.85 2.78
N LYS A 21 -13.67 -2.69 3.34
CA LYS A 21 -14.39 -2.09 4.49
C LYS A 21 -15.82 -1.65 4.14
N LEU A 22 -16.08 -1.28 2.89
CA LEU A 22 -17.41 -0.89 2.39
C LEU A 22 -18.18 -2.05 1.75
N GLY A 23 -17.62 -3.26 1.72
CA GLY A 23 -18.26 -4.44 1.10
C GLY A 23 -18.37 -4.38 -0.43
N ILE A 24 -17.55 -3.53 -1.08
CA ILE A 24 -17.52 -3.39 -2.54
C ILE A 24 -16.71 -4.53 -3.13
N LYS A 25 -17.33 -5.29 -4.05
CA LYS A 25 -16.65 -6.39 -4.73
C LYS A 25 -15.85 -5.87 -5.93
N LEU A 26 -14.56 -6.23 -5.95
CA LEU A 26 -13.64 -5.92 -7.03
C LEU A 26 -13.12 -7.20 -7.66
N ASP A 27 -13.05 -7.23 -8.99
CA ASP A 27 -12.24 -8.18 -9.74
C ASP A 27 -10.81 -7.62 -9.80
N ASP A 28 -9.92 -8.15 -8.96
CA ASP A 28 -8.55 -7.65 -8.81
C ASP A 28 -7.62 -8.27 -9.87
N VAL A 29 -7.32 -7.51 -10.90
CA VAL A 29 -6.41 -7.88 -11.98
C VAL A 29 -5.01 -7.38 -11.64
N VAL A 30 -4.18 -8.25 -11.07
CA VAL A 30 -2.78 -7.93 -10.80
C VAL A 30 -1.98 -8.06 -12.08
N LEU A 31 -1.43 -6.93 -12.55
CA LEU A 31 -0.62 -6.87 -13.76
C LEU A 31 0.82 -7.34 -13.48
N ASP A 32 1.48 -7.91 -14.49
CA ASP A 32 2.93 -8.10 -14.43
C ASP A 32 3.63 -6.75 -14.34
N TYR A 33 4.73 -6.66 -13.58
CA TYR A 33 5.37 -5.36 -13.38
C TYR A 33 5.95 -4.75 -14.66
N ASP A 34 6.34 -5.55 -15.62
CA ASP A 34 6.83 -5.13 -16.94
C ASP A 34 5.71 -4.89 -17.97
N ASP A 35 4.45 -5.19 -17.65
CA ASP A 35 3.30 -4.83 -18.49
C ASP A 35 3.15 -3.31 -18.56
N THR A 36 3.59 -2.73 -19.67
CA THR A 36 3.41 -1.31 -20.00
C THR A 36 2.24 -1.08 -20.94
N GLU A 37 1.81 -2.11 -21.66
CA GLU A 37 0.78 -2.01 -22.70
C GLU A 37 -0.61 -1.81 -22.08
N THR A 38 -0.99 -2.67 -21.13
CA THR A 38 -2.32 -2.61 -20.52
C THR A 38 -2.64 -1.26 -19.89
N PRO A 39 -1.82 -0.72 -18.94
CA PRO A 39 -2.13 0.58 -18.33
C PRO A 39 -2.03 1.73 -19.35
N THR A 40 -1.09 1.68 -20.31
CA THR A 40 -0.98 2.72 -21.34
C THR A 40 -2.20 2.75 -22.25
N LYS A 41 -2.74 1.59 -22.61
CA LYS A 41 -3.98 1.49 -23.41
C LYS A 41 -5.19 2.05 -22.66
N LEU A 42 -5.27 1.82 -21.34
CA LEU A 42 -6.39 2.26 -20.52
C LEU A 42 -6.37 3.76 -20.20
N ILE A 43 -5.20 4.29 -19.82
CA ILE A 43 -5.07 5.66 -19.28
C ILE A 43 -3.93 6.49 -19.87
N GLY A 44 -3.26 5.99 -20.92
CA GLY A 44 -2.17 6.71 -21.61
C GLY A 44 -0.81 6.71 -20.88
N LYS A 45 -0.68 6.03 -19.74
CA LYS A 45 0.56 5.98 -18.94
C LYS A 45 0.65 4.69 -18.11
N LYS A 46 1.89 4.24 -17.79
CA LYS A 46 2.13 3.12 -16.89
C LYS A 46 1.91 3.54 -15.44
N MET A 47 0.71 3.39 -14.93
CA MET A 47 0.35 3.72 -13.55
C MET A 47 -0.77 2.80 -13.04
N VAL A 48 -0.77 2.49 -11.75
CA VAL A 48 -1.84 1.83 -11.02
C VAL A 48 -2.09 2.58 -9.69
N PRO A 49 -3.30 2.49 -9.10
CA PRO A 49 -4.46 1.69 -9.48
C PRO A 49 -5.23 2.28 -10.68
N ILE A 50 -5.88 1.40 -11.44
CA ILE A 50 -6.86 1.78 -12.47
C ILE A 50 -8.14 1.01 -12.19
N LEU A 51 -9.27 1.72 -12.09
CA LEU A 51 -10.60 1.13 -11.98
C LEU A 51 -11.28 1.18 -13.34
N GLU A 52 -11.78 0.02 -13.80
CA GLU A 52 -12.66 -0.12 -14.97
C GLU A 52 -14.06 -0.47 -14.48
N MET A 53 -15.02 0.40 -14.77
CA MET A 53 -16.43 0.20 -14.46
C MET A 53 -17.09 -0.80 -15.45
N ASP A 54 -18.26 -1.32 -15.10
CA ASP A 54 -18.97 -2.29 -15.93
C ASP A 54 -19.49 -1.68 -17.25
N ASP A 55 -19.61 -0.36 -17.33
CA ASP A 55 -19.96 0.38 -18.55
C ASP A 55 -18.74 0.73 -19.43
N GLY A 56 -17.54 0.31 -19.02
CA GLY A 56 -16.29 0.60 -19.71
C GLY A 56 -15.63 1.93 -19.33
N THR A 57 -16.23 2.71 -18.44
CA THR A 57 -15.59 3.92 -17.91
C THR A 57 -14.34 3.56 -17.13
N VAL A 58 -13.24 4.29 -17.38
CA VAL A 58 -11.95 4.06 -16.73
C VAL A 58 -11.58 5.24 -15.84
N MET A 59 -11.12 4.95 -14.63
CA MET A 59 -10.68 5.94 -13.64
C MET A 59 -9.32 5.56 -13.09
N SER A 60 -8.46 6.56 -12.91
CA SER A 60 -7.18 6.43 -12.20
C SER A 60 -7.16 7.43 -11.03
N GLU A 61 -6.10 7.45 -10.23
CA GLU A 61 -5.94 8.20 -8.99
C GLU A 61 -6.73 7.59 -7.83
N SER A 62 -5.98 7.08 -6.85
CA SER A 62 -6.56 6.33 -5.73
C SER A 62 -7.60 7.10 -4.93
N ASN A 63 -7.44 8.42 -4.77
CA ASN A 63 -8.38 9.25 -4.01
C ASN A 63 -9.71 9.42 -4.76
N GLU A 64 -9.69 9.54 -6.08
CA GLU A 64 -10.88 9.63 -6.92
C GLU A 64 -11.68 8.30 -6.85
N ILE A 65 -10.97 7.18 -6.98
CA ILE A 65 -11.57 5.85 -6.87
C ILE A 65 -12.21 5.65 -5.49
N ILE A 66 -11.52 6.07 -4.42
CA ILE A 66 -12.04 5.98 -3.05
C ILE A 66 -13.28 6.86 -2.87
N SER A 67 -13.28 8.07 -3.42
CA SER A 67 -14.44 8.98 -3.37
C SER A 67 -15.66 8.34 -4.03
N LEU A 68 -15.48 7.71 -5.19
CA LEU A 68 -16.53 6.95 -5.85
C LEU A 68 -17.06 5.80 -4.99
N PHE A 69 -16.18 5.06 -4.30
CA PHE A 69 -16.59 3.95 -3.45
C PHE A 69 -17.42 4.40 -2.24
N ILE A 70 -17.04 5.51 -1.62
CA ILE A 70 -17.79 6.12 -0.52
C ILE A 70 -19.20 6.52 -0.99
N GLU A 71 -19.30 7.12 -2.18
CA GLU A 71 -20.57 7.50 -2.79
C GLU A 71 -21.44 6.27 -3.12
N LEU A 72 -20.87 5.27 -3.82
CA LEU A 72 -21.60 4.05 -4.18
C LEU A 72 -22.11 3.27 -2.96
N ALA A 73 -21.38 3.30 -1.86
CA ALA A 73 -21.78 2.66 -0.61
C ALA A 73 -22.81 3.48 0.18
N GLY A 74 -23.14 4.70 -0.25
CA GLY A 74 -23.97 5.63 0.53
C GLY A 74 -23.39 5.94 1.92
N SER A 75 -22.06 5.88 2.04
CA SER A 75 -21.37 6.06 3.31
C SER A 75 -21.26 7.53 3.69
N SER A 76 -21.39 7.85 4.99
CA SER A 76 -21.15 9.19 5.54
C SER A 76 -19.67 9.48 5.85
N GLU A 77 -18.77 8.54 5.52
CA GLU A 77 -17.32 8.72 5.73
C GLU A 77 -16.77 9.89 4.89
N SER A 78 -15.77 10.58 5.45
CA SER A 78 -15.08 11.64 4.73
C SER A 78 -14.26 11.06 3.57
N ASN A 79 -14.35 11.68 2.40
CA ASN A 79 -13.49 11.39 1.25
C ASN A 79 -12.19 12.23 1.26
N LYS A 80 -11.93 12.97 2.35
CA LYS A 80 -10.70 13.76 2.52
C LYS A 80 -9.94 13.25 3.74
N PRO A 81 -8.63 13.00 3.59
CA PRO A 81 -7.78 12.65 4.71
C PRO A 81 -7.60 13.86 5.64
N THR A 82 -7.32 13.58 6.91
CA THR A 82 -6.91 14.62 7.85
C THR A 82 -5.51 15.14 7.52
N GLN A 83 -5.22 16.38 7.93
CA GLN A 83 -3.90 16.99 7.75
C GLN A 83 -2.81 16.14 8.44
N GLY A 84 -3.11 15.56 9.63
CA GLY A 84 -2.19 14.69 10.34
C GLY A 84 -1.84 13.40 9.56
N ALA A 85 -2.80 12.80 8.86
CA ALA A 85 -2.55 11.63 8.03
C ALA A 85 -1.70 11.97 6.79
N ILE A 86 -1.92 13.16 6.18
CA ILE A 86 -1.12 13.66 5.06
C ILE A 86 0.34 13.88 5.48
N GLU A 87 0.56 14.55 6.60
CA GLU A 87 1.90 14.83 7.13
C GLU A 87 2.63 13.53 7.49
N TRP A 88 1.95 12.61 8.18
CA TRP A 88 2.51 11.30 8.49
C TRP A 88 2.88 10.52 7.23
N GLN A 89 2.00 10.51 6.23
CA GLN A 89 2.26 9.87 4.94
C GLN A 89 3.54 10.40 4.30
N GLY A 90 3.74 11.72 4.31
CA GLY A 90 4.95 12.36 3.75
C GLY A 90 6.23 11.82 4.38
N GLY A 91 6.25 11.61 5.69
CA GLY A 91 7.40 11.06 6.43
C GLY A 91 7.57 9.55 6.34
N SER A 92 6.55 8.83 5.92
CA SER A 92 6.52 7.35 5.93
C SER A 92 7.10 6.69 4.68
N PHE A 93 7.21 7.41 3.56
CA PHE A 93 7.68 6.81 2.31
C PHE A 93 9.17 6.43 2.33
N ALA A 94 10.03 7.22 2.96
CA ALA A 94 11.45 6.91 3.03
C ALA A 94 11.71 5.54 3.70
N PRO A 95 11.23 5.27 4.94
CA PRO A 95 11.40 3.96 5.55
C PRO A 95 10.71 2.83 4.76
N LEU A 96 9.54 3.08 4.17
CA LEU A 96 8.85 2.11 3.33
C LEU A 96 9.69 1.70 2.11
N LEU A 97 10.25 2.67 1.39
CA LEU A 97 11.03 2.41 0.18
C LEU A 97 12.37 1.74 0.51
N GLN A 98 13.05 2.16 1.55
CA GLN A 98 14.32 1.56 1.96
C GLN A 98 14.17 0.07 2.36
N ILE A 99 13.07 -0.29 2.99
CA ILE A 99 12.77 -1.68 3.36
C ILE A 99 12.17 -2.44 2.17
N GLY A 100 11.17 -1.88 1.52
CA GLY A 100 10.32 -2.58 0.57
C GLY A 100 10.95 -2.81 -0.79
N LEU A 101 11.62 -1.78 -1.38
CA LEU A 101 12.10 -1.87 -2.75
C LEU A 101 13.01 -3.08 -3.01
N PRO A 102 14.01 -3.39 -2.17
CA PRO A 102 14.87 -4.55 -2.39
C PRO A 102 14.23 -5.88 -2.01
N ARG A 103 13.07 -5.90 -1.33
CA ARG A 103 12.47 -7.12 -0.76
C ARG A 103 11.20 -7.56 -1.46
N TRP A 104 10.36 -6.64 -1.91
CA TRP A 104 9.07 -7.01 -2.53
C TRP A 104 9.22 -7.94 -3.74
N PRO A 105 10.23 -7.81 -4.64
CA PRO A 105 10.41 -8.75 -5.75
C PRO A 105 10.79 -10.16 -5.31
N LEU A 106 11.22 -10.34 -4.05
CA LEU A 106 11.59 -11.64 -3.47
C LEU A 106 10.39 -12.35 -2.82
N LEU A 107 9.27 -11.63 -2.65
CA LEU A 107 8.02 -12.21 -2.15
C LEU A 107 7.27 -12.93 -3.28
N ASP A 108 6.38 -13.84 -2.92
CA ASP A 108 5.50 -14.55 -3.86
C ASP A 108 4.35 -13.65 -4.35
N LEU A 109 4.69 -12.50 -4.94
CA LEU A 109 3.71 -11.55 -5.49
C LEU A 109 3.49 -11.81 -6.98
N LYS A 110 2.22 -11.66 -7.41
CA LYS A 110 1.83 -11.97 -8.79
C LYS A 110 2.59 -11.14 -9.83
N GLU A 111 2.78 -9.86 -9.56
CA GLU A 111 3.49 -8.93 -10.44
C GLU A 111 4.97 -9.21 -10.64
N PHE A 112 5.57 -10.08 -9.82
CA PHE A 112 6.99 -10.45 -9.87
C PHE A 112 7.22 -11.94 -10.22
N LYS A 113 6.24 -12.60 -10.83
CA LYS A 113 6.36 -14.03 -11.19
C LYS A 113 7.39 -14.29 -12.30
N THR A 114 7.56 -13.34 -13.20
CA THR A 114 8.51 -13.46 -14.32
C THR A 114 9.86 -12.82 -13.96
N GLU A 115 10.93 -13.32 -14.60
CA GLU A 115 12.25 -12.71 -14.48
C GLU A 115 12.27 -11.31 -15.10
N SER A 116 11.59 -11.12 -16.24
CA SER A 116 11.47 -9.82 -16.88
C SER A 116 10.82 -8.76 -16.00
N SER A 117 9.79 -9.12 -15.24
CA SER A 117 9.16 -8.21 -14.27
C SER A 117 10.12 -7.80 -13.14
N ARG A 118 10.94 -8.72 -12.65
CA ARG A 118 11.94 -8.41 -11.60
C ARG A 118 13.07 -7.53 -12.14
N ILE A 119 13.56 -7.79 -13.36
CA ILE A 119 14.56 -6.94 -14.02
C ILE A 119 13.98 -5.53 -14.25
N ALA A 120 12.77 -5.43 -14.78
CA ALA A 120 12.11 -4.15 -15.01
C ALA A 120 11.90 -3.37 -13.70
N TRP A 121 11.63 -4.06 -12.58
CA TRP A 121 11.59 -3.44 -11.26
C TRP A 121 12.91 -2.85 -10.84
N GLU A 122 13.97 -3.64 -10.94
CA GLU A 122 15.33 -3.24 -10.57
C GLU A 122 15.77 -2.02 -11.38
N ASP A 123 15.61 -2.08 -12.71
CA ASP A 123 15.94 -0.99 -13.64
C ASP A 123 15.18 0.32 -13.34
N ASN A 124 13.91 0.21 -12.92
CA ASN A 124 13.07 1.38 -12.68
C ASN A 124 13.15 1.94 -11.24
N LYS A 125 13.62 1.15 -10.27
CA LYS A 125 13.56 1.51 -8.85
C LYS A 125 14.93 1.70 -8.20
N GLN A 126 15.98 1.17 -8.77
CA GLN A 126 17.32 1.46 -8.28
C GLN A 126 17.77 2.88 -8.66
N SER A 127 18.45 3.53 -7.73
CA SER A 127 19.17 4.79 -7.94
C SER A 127 20.44 4.78 -7.09
N ILE A 128 21.20 5.87 -7.12
CA ILE A 128 22.38 6.02 -6.25
C ILE A 128 21.94 5.97 -4.78
N GLU A 129 20.84 6.66 -4.42
CA GLU A 129 20.29 6.74 -3.06
C GLU A 129 19.54 5.47 -2.64
N LEU A 130 18.94 4.77 -3.61
CA LEU A 130 18.15 3.56 -3.40
C LEU A 130 18.82 2.34 -4.04
N ASN A 131 20.13 2.18 -3.82
CA ASN A 131 20.85 1.00 -4.27
C ASN A 131 20.49 -0.22 -3.43
N PHE A 132 19.90 -1.25 -4.04
CA PHE A 132 19.33 -2.39 -3.33
C PHE A 132 20.37 -3.18 -2.53
N VAL A 133 21.60 -3.33 -3.06
CA VAL A 133 22.70 -4.02 -2.34
C VAL A 133 23.07 -3.27 -1.07
N ASN A 134 23.19 -1.94 -1.16
CA ASN A 134 23.51 -1.10 -0.02
C ASN A 134 22.38 -1.08 1.01
N LEU A 135 21.10 -1.00 0.57
CA LEU A 135 19.94 -1.06 1.45
C LEU A 135 19.86 -2.39 2.21
N ILE A 136 20.15 -3.50 1.55
CA ILE A 136 20.21 -4.81 2.23
C ILE A 136 21.38 -4.87 3.23
N ALA A 137 22.56 -4.37 2.86
CA ALA A 137 23.71 -4.34 3.77
C ALA A 137 23.46 -3.45 4.99
N SER A 138 22.72 -2.36 4.84
CA SER A 138 22.35 -1.42 5.92
C SER A 138 21.05 -1.77 6.65
N THR A 139 20.55 -3.00 6.48
CA THR A 139 19.29 -3.42 7.13
C THR A 139 19.25 -3.17 8.64
N PRO A 140 20.31 -3.48 9.44
CA PRO A 140 20.23 -3.26 10.89
C PRO A 140 20.00 -1.78 11.27
N GLU A 141 20.66 -0.86 10.59
CA GLU A 141 20.53 0.58 10.81
C GLU A 141 19.14 1.09 10.37
N ILE A 142 18.67 0.64 9.22
CA ILE A 142 17.34 1.01 8.71
C ILE A 142 16.25 0.47 9.64
N VAL A 143 16.36 -0.78 10.08
CA VAL A 143 15.40 -1.40 11.02
C VAL A 143 15.34 -0.64 12.35
N LEU A 144 16.48 -0.19 12.88
CA LEU A 144 16.50 0.62 14.09
C LEU A 144 15.69 1.93 13.92
N GLN A 145 15.85 2.60 12.78
CA GLN A 145 15.08 3.81 12.45
C GLN A 145 13.59 3.51 12.28
N VAL A 146 13.27 2.41 11.57
CA VAL A 146 11.88 1.95 11.37
C VAL A 146 11.22 1.61 12.71
N ASN A 147 11.90 0.93 13.61
CA ASN A 147 11.38 0.61 14.94
C ASN A 147 11.02 1.89 15.72
N GLY A 148 11.90 2.92 15.68
CA GLY A 148 11.60 4.22 16.27
C GLY A 148 10.39 4.90 15.63
N PHE A 149 10.28 4.87 14.30
CA PHE A 149 9.14 5.38 13.55
C PHE A 149 7.83 4.68 13.93
N LEU A 150 7.83 3.34 14.07
CA LEU A 150 6.65 2.56 14.45
C LEU A 150 6.18 2.87 15.88
N ILE A 151 7.12 3.06 16.82
CA ILE A 151 6.79 3.48 18.19
C ILE A 151 6.13 4.88 18.18
N GLY A 152 6.66 5.81 17.38
CA GLY A 152 6.05 7.13 17.20
C GLY A 152 4.65 7.05 16.60
N THR A 153 4.48 6.19 15.59
CA THR A 153 3.20 5.94 14.92
C THR A 153 2.16 5.37 15.89
N GLU A 154 2.51 4.35 16.69
CA GLU A 154 1.58 3.78 17.69
C GLU A 154 1.07 4.84 18.65
N LYS A 155 1.97 5.69 19.17
CA LYS A 155 1.61 6.79 20.07
C LYS A 155 0.68 7.80 19.38
N GLN A 156 0.97 8.19 18.14
CA GLN A 156 0.16 9.12 17.37
C GLN A 156 -1.25 8.57 17.11
N LEU A 157 -1.36 7.28 16.79
CA LEU A 157 -2.64 6.63 16.52
C LEU A 157 -3.49 6.43 17.78
N ASN A 158 -2.91 6.53 18.97
CA ASN A 158 -3.59 6.33 20.25
C ASN A 158 -4.46 5.05 20.24
N ILE A 159 -3.85 3.94 19.83
CA ILE A 159 -4.53 2.66 19.70
C ILE A 159 -4.96 2.16 21.08
N ASN A 160 -6.23 1.84 21.24
CA ASN A 160 -6.77 1.27 22.46
C ASN A 160 -7.55 0.00 22.15
N ASN A 161 -7.10 -1.14 22.70
CA ASN A 161 -7.67 -2.46 22.46
C ASN A 161 -7.83 -2.77 20.94
N GLY A 162 -6.81 -2.45 20.13
CA GLY A 162 -6.79 -2.69 18.70
C GLY A 162 -7.69 -1.77 17.86
N LYS A 163 -8.26 -0.72 18.48
CA LYS A 163 -9.13 0.27 17.81
C LYS A 163 -8.50 1.66 17.82
N THR A 164 -8.84 2.44 16.81
CA THR A 164 -8.46 3.86 16.67
C THR A 164 -9.72 4.69 16.43
N SER A 165 -9.59 6.01 16.61
CA SER A 165 -10.61 6.99 16.20
C SER A 165 -10.40 7.52 14.77
N LEU A 166 -9.53 6.89 14.00
CA LEU A 166 -9.27 7.30 12.63
C LEU A 166 -10.50 7.14 11.74
N SER A 167 -10.65 8.07 10.78
CA SER A 167 -11.59 7.91 9.68
C SER A 167 -11.23 6.68 8.83
N LEU A 168 -12.16 6.25 7.98
CA LEU A 168 -11.91 5.17 7.02
C LEU A 168 -10.70 5.48 6.13
N LEU A 169 -10.62 6.71 5.61
CA LEU A 169 -9.56 7.10 4.69
C LEU A 169 -8.20 7.25 5.40
N ASP A 170 -8.17 7.82 6.61
CA ASP A 170 -6.93 7.88 7.38
C ASP A 170 -6.43 6.48 7.71
N SER A 171 -7.32 5.58 8.16
CA SER A 171 -6.98 4.18 8.39
C SER A 171 -6.41 3.50 7.16
N ALA A 172 -6.99 3.77 5.98
CA ALA A 172 -6.49 3.25 4.70
C ALA A 172 -5.09 3.77 4.36
N ILE A 173 -4.77 5.04 4.68
CA ILE A 173 -3.44 5.63 4.48
C ILE A 173 -2.40 4.93 5.36
N TYR A 174 -2.64 4.86 6.67
CA TYR A 174 -1.72 4.20 7.61
C TYR A 174 -1.53 2.73 7.25
N PHE A 175 -2.62 1.99 7.10
CA PHE A 175 -2.57 0.57 6.79
C PHE A 175 -1.83 0.26 5.50
N SER A 176 -2.15 0.97 4.41
CA SER A 176 -1.60 0.70 3.08
C SER A 176 -0.08 0.87 3.00
N ILE A 177 0.48 1.76 3.80
CA ILE A 177 1.92 2.01 3.86
C ILE A 177 2.59 1.01 4.81
N LEU A 178 2.08 0.91 6.05
CA LEU A 178 2.67 0.05 7.08
C LEU A 178 2.71 -1.42 6.68
N ARG A 179 1.69 -1.92 5.94
CA ARG A 179 1.67 -3.31 5.47
C ARG A 179 2.90 -3.69 4.63
N GLY A 180 3.49 -2.72 3.94
CA GLY A 180 4.67 -2.92 3.10
C GLY A 180 5.95 -3.23 3.88
N LEU A 181 6.00 -2.88 5.17
CA LEU A 181 7.15 -3.11 6.05
C LEU A 181 7.22 -4.55 6.58
N TYR A 182 6.14 -5.33 6.48
CA TYR A 182 6.11 -6.71 6.96
C TYR A 182 7.02 -7.67 6.17
N CYS A 183 7.56 -7.24 5.03
CA CYS A 183 8.53 -7.99 4.26
C CYS A 183 9.92 -8.11 4.94
N GLU A 184 10.16 -7.36 6.03
CA GLU A 184 11.40 -7.44 6.79
C GLU A 184 11.12 -8.03 8.19
N PRO A 185 11.49 -9.31 8.44
CA PRO A 185 11.12 -10.02 9.66
C PRO A 185 11.84 -9.53 10.92
N THR A 186 12.93 -8.77 10.80
CA THR A 186 13.69 -8.27 11.94
C THR A 186 13.11 -6.96 12.53
N ILE A 187 12.08 -6.37 11.89
CA ILE A 187 11.35 -5.23 12.41
C ILE A 187 10.61 -5.64 13.70
N THR A 188 10.84 -4.89 14.78
CA THR A 188 10.12 -5.06 16.04
C THR A 188 8.87 -4.19 16.05
N TRP A 189 7.73 -4.82 15.86
CA TRP A 189 6.44 -4.14 15.85
C TRP A 189 5.97 -3.83 17.27
N PRO A 190 5.55 -2.59 17.58
CA PRO A 190 4.82 -2.28 18.81
C PRO A 190 3.55 -3.12 18.89
N GLU A 191 3.21 -3.60 20.08
CA GLU A 191 2.18 -4.62 20.26
C GLU A 191 0.80 -4.17 19.77
N GLN A 192 0.35 -2.98 20.19
CA GLN A 192 -0.97 -2.45 19.84
C GLN A 192 -1.06 -2.14 18.33
N LEU A 193 0.02 -1.61 17.75
CA LEU A 193 0.07 -1.35 16.31
C LEU A 193 0.02 -2.64 15.50
N ASN A 194 0.75 -3.69 15.93
CA ASN A 194 0.72 -4.99 15.26
C ASN A 194 -0.67 -5.66 15.36
N GLN A 195 -1.33 -5.56 16.51
CA GLN A 195 -2.70 -6.05 16.68
C GLN A 195 -3.67 -5.30 15.74
N TRP A 196 -3.57 -3.97 15.69
CA TRP A 196 -4.37 -3.15 14.79
C TRP A 196 -4.13 -3.52 13.32
N MET A 197 -2.88 -3.66 12.89
CA MET A 197 -2.54 -4.04 11.52
C MET A 197 -3.13 -5.40 11.11
N ASN A 198 -3.03 -6.40 11.98
CA ASN A 198 -3.59 -7.74 11.70
C ASN A 198 -5.12 -7.69 11.65
N TYR A 199 -5.78 -6.91 12.54
CA TYR A 199 -7.21 -6.70 12.50
C TYR A 199 -7.64 -6.01 11.20
N GLN A 200 -6.96 -4.94 10.79
CA GLN A 200 -7.26 -4.23 9.55
C GLN A 200 -7.07 -5.11 8.30
N ALA A 201 -6.05 -5.95 8.28
CA ALA A 201 -5.82 -6.88 7.19
C ALA A 201 -6.96 -7.91 7.05
N LEU A 202 -7.46 -8.42 8.17
CA LEU A 202 -8.59 -9.35 8.20
C LEU A 202 -9.88 -8.69 7.71
N GLU A 203 -10.23 -7.54 8.28
CA GLU A 203 -11.47 -6.83 7.98
C GLU A 203 -11.55 -6.27 6.56
N SER A 204 -10.43 -5.87 6.00
CA SER A 204 -10.36 -5.31 4.63
C SER A 204 -10.10 -6.38 3.57
N HIS A 205 -9.77 -7.61 3.96
CA HIS A 205 -9.29 -8.68 3.07
C HIS A 205 -8.02 -8.29 2.27
N VAL A 206 -7.22 -7.35 2.78
CA VAL A 206 -5.95 -6.96 2.18
C VAL A 206 -4.79 -7.53 2.99
N PRO A 207 -4.01 -8.48 2.45
CA PRO A 207 -2.96 -9.15 3.23
C PRO A 207 -1.79 -8.22 3.56
N LEU A 208 -1.11 -8.49 4.67
CA LEU A 208 0.22 -7.94 4.97
C LEU A 208 1.24 -8.55 4.00
N LEU A 209 2.29 -7.81 3.63
CA LEU A 209 3.34 -8.31 2.72
C LEU A 209 4.40 -9.12 3.51
N ARG A 210 4.22 -10.42 3.54
CA ARG A 210 5.11 -11.37 4.22
C ARG A 210 5.65 -12.39 3.25
#